data_5eb35591b9ed0a58a586c4d0b07a1168
#
_entry.id   5eb35591b9ed0a58a586c4d0b07a1168
#
_cell.length_a   1.000
_cell.length_b   1.000
_cell.length_c   1.000
_cell.angle_alpha   90.00
_cell.angle_beta   90.00
_cell.angle_gamma   90.00
#
_symmetry.space_group_name_H-M   'P 1'
#
loop_
_entity.id
_entity.type
_entity.pdbx_description
1 polymer ?
#
loop_
_entity_poly.entity_id
_entity_poly.type
_entity_poly.pdbx_seq_one_letter_code
_entity_poly.pdbx_strand_id
1 'polypeptide(L)'
;AGDDVVVQVEEGAHDLGVAVAEALGERGANLLSTYRSDELARAYLRAHDGEFEANPDYELALYERADSVLILSGTNNTAGTADVAGEQRQAYSKARREIREARLGTDWVSTQHPTRAMAQQAGMAYEEYQDFVYDATLRDWEALAEEQAQLKEILDDGAEVSLVADGTDLTLSIES
;
A
#
# COMPACT_ATOMS: atom_id res chain seq x y z
N ALA A 1 2.59 -18.63 -13.30
CA ALA A 1 3.63 -18.24 -14.26
C ALA A 1 2.97 -17.53 -15.45
N GLY A 2 3.58 -16.44 -15.90
CA GLY A 2 3.02 -15.61 -16.99
C GLY A 2 2.06 -14.52 -16.54
N ASP A 3 1.83 -14.36 -15.24
CA ASP A 3 0.98 -13.29 -14.69
C ASP A 3 1.63 -11.92 -14.92
N ASP A 4 0.85 -10.92 -15.29
CA ASP A 4 1.29 -9.56 -15.49
C ASP A 4 1.25 -8.78 -14.17
N VAL A 5 2.43 -8.49 -13.61
CA VAL A 5 2.58 -7.90 -12.28
C VAL A 5 3.14 -6.48 -12.38
N VAL A 6 2.39 -5.52 -11.83
CA VAL A 6 2.85 -4.13 -11.67
C VAL A 6 3.41 -3.94 -10.27
N VAL A 7 4.67 -3.54 -10.17
CA VAL A 7 5.32 -3.23 -8.89
C VAL A 7 5.59 -1.73 -8.80
N GLN A 8 4.91 -1.06 -7.88
CA GLN A 8 5.16 0.34 -7.54
C GLN A 8 6.23 0.42 -6.45
N VAL A 9 7.38 0.97 -6.75
CA VAL A 9 8.49 1.10 -5.82
C VAL A 9 8.68 2.55 -5.42
N GLU A 10 8.51 2.87 -4.15
CA GLU A 10 8.91 4.17 -3.61
C GLU A 10 10.43 4.21 -3.41
N GLU A 11 11.00 5.42 -3.50
CA GLU A 11 12.47 5.63 -3.49
C GLU A 11 13.19 4.99 -2.30
N GLY A 12 12.57 4.98 -1.12
CA GLY A 12 13.14 4.36 0.09
C GLY A 12 12.93 2.84 0.17
N ALA A 13 12.16 2.25 -0.75
CA ALA A 13 11.89 0.81 -0.80
C ALA A 13 12.68 0.11 -1.93
N HIS A 14 13.75 0.72 -2.44
CA HIS A 14 14.51 0.20 -3.58
C HIS A 14 15.01 -1.24 -3.33
N ASP A 15 15.63 -1.50 -2.17
CA ASP A 15 16.22 -2.80 -1.86
C ASP A 15 15.15 -3.90 -1.79
N LEU A 16 13.98 -3.59 -1.22
CA LEU A 16 12.82 -4.48 -1.25
C LEU A 16 12.32 -4.70 -2.69
N GLY A 17 12.31 -3.65 -3.51
CA GLY A 17 11.95 -3.72 -4.92
C GLY A 17 12.86 -4.68 -5.70
N VAL A 18 14.16 -4.66 -5.45
CA VAL A 18 15.13 -5.59 -6.05
C VAL A 18 14.83 -7.03 -5.66
N ALA A 19 14.63 -7.31 -4.37
CA ALA A 19 14.31 -8.65 -3.89
C ALA A 19 12.97 -9.18 -4.46
N VAL A 20 11.95 -8.33 -4.56
CA VAL A 20 10.66 -8.67 -5.17
C VAL A 20 10.83 -8.97 -6.67
N ALA A 21 11.62 -8.18 -7.39
CA ALA A 21 11.87 -8.41 -8.82
C ALA A 21 12.57 -9.76 -9.06
N GLU A 22 13.55 -10.12 -8.22
CA GLU A 22 14.20 -11.44 -8.25
C GLU A 22 13.18 -12.57 -8.03
N ALA A 23 12.37 -12.47 -6.99
CA ALA A 23 11.36 -13.46 -6.66
C ALA A 23 10.28 -13.63 -7.75
N LEU A 24 9.88 -12.55 -8.42
CA LEU A 24 8.96 -12.60 -9.56
C LEU A 24 9.60 -13.25 -10.79
N GLY A 25 10.88 -12.94 -11.05
CA GLY A 25 11.65 -13.57 -12.12
C GLY A 25 11.78 -15.08 -11.95
N GLU A 26 12.09 -15.54 -10.73
CA GLU A 26 12.14 -16.98 -10.38
C GLU A 26 10.81 -17.71 -10.61
N ARG A 27 9.69 -17.02 -10.43
CA ARG A 27 8.33 -17.55 -10.65
C ARG A 27 7.85 -17.45 -12.11
N GLY A 28 8.62 -16.79 -12.98
CA GLY A 28 8.28 -16.57 -14.39
C GLY A 28 7.09 -15.64 -14.59
N ALA A 29 6.91 -14.65 -13.72
CA ALA A 29 5.95 -13.58 -13.90
C ALA A 29 6.50 -12.48 -14.84
N ASN A 30 5.62 -11.77 -15.53
CA ASN A 30 5.96 -10.58 -16.29
C ASN A 30 5.98 -9.37 -15.36
N LEU A 31 7.12 -8.69 -15.26
CA LEU A 31 7.30 -7.55 -14.36
C LEU A 31 7.23 -6.23 -15.12
N LEU A 32 6.38 -5.31 -14.67
CA LEU A 32 6.49 -3.89 -14.92
C LEU A 32 6.74 -3.15 -13.62
N SER A 33 7.89 -2.51 -13.46
CA SER A 33 8.17 -1.67 -12.29
C SER A 33 7.93 -0.19 -12.59
N THR A 34 7.30 0.51 -11.64
CA THR A 34 7.16 1.96 -11.65
C THR A 34 7.86 2.55 -10.43
N TYR A 35 8.56 3.66 -10.63
CA TYR A 35 9.25 4.36 -9.56
C TYR A 35 8.45 5.56 -9.08
N ARG A 36 8.36 5.73 -7.77
CA ARG A 36 7.68 6.86 -7.12
C ARG A 36 8.63 7.58 -6.17
N SER A 37 8.57 8.90 -6.21
CA SER A 37 9.32 9.78 -5.33
C SER A 37 8.46 10.97 -4.93
N ASP A 38 8.51 11.35 -3.67
CA ASP A 38 7.84 12.56 -3.17
C ASP A 38 8.38 13.82 -3.84
N GLU A 39 9.66 13.85 -4.18
CA GLU A 39 10.28 14.97 -4.89
C GLU A 39 9.72 15.13 -6.30
N LEU A 40 9.54 14.03 -7.05
CA LEU A 40 8.92 14.06 -8.38
C LEU A 40 7.45 14.48 -8.29
N ALA A 41 6.70 13.90 -7.36
CA ALA A 41 5.30 14.24 -7.14
C ALA A 41 5.14 15.73 -6.76
N ARG A 42 5.96 16.20 -5.83
CA ARG A 42 5.99 17.62 -5.41
C ARG A 42 6.33 18.55 -6.57
N ALA A 43 7.38 18.25 -7.33
CA ALA A 43 7.79 19.07 -8.47
C ALA A 43 6.67 19.17 -9.52
N TYR A 44 6.06 18.04 -9.87
CA TYR A 44 4.96 17.97 -10.81
C TYR A 44 3.73 18.75 -10.33
N LEU A 45 3.27 18.47 -9.10
CA LEU A 45 2.08 19.12 -8.55
C LEU A 45 2.25 20.62 -8.40
N ARG A 46 3.43 21.13 -8.02
CA ARG A 46 3.69 22.57 -7.90
C ARG A 46 3.77 23.30 -9.24
N ALA A 47 4.22 22.62 -10.29
CA ALA A 47 4.34 23.20 -11.62
C ALA A 47 3.03 23.17 -12.42
N HIS A 48 2.11 22.29 -12.05
CA HIS A 48 0.83 22.09 -12.75
C HIS A 48 -0.17 23.21 -12.40
N ASP A 49 -1.00 23.60 -13.36
CA ASP A 49 -2.04 24.64 -13.20
C ASP A 49 -3.27 24.17 -12.38
N GLY A 50 -3.36 22.87 -12.08
CA GLY A 50 -4.45 22.26 -11.31
C GLY A 50 -5.57 21.65 -12.15
N GLU A 51 -5.56 21.84 -13.47
CA GLU A 51 -6.53 21.24 -14.39
C GLU A 51 -6.05 19.88 -14.89
N PHE A 52 -6.07 18.88 -14.01
CA PHE A 52 -5.61 17.53 -14.32
C PHE A 52 -6.58 16.80 -15.26
N GLU A 53 -6.03 16.15 -16.28
CA GLU A 53 -6.79 15.21 -17.11
C GLU A 53 -7.34 14.08 -16.24
N ALA A 54 -8.63 13.80 -16.39
CA ALA A 54 -9.29 12.74 -15.63
C ALA A 54 -8.93 11.36 -16.21
N ASN A 55 -8.37 10.50 -15.37
CA ASN A 55 -8.07 9.10 -15.66
C ASN A 55 -7.36 8.88 -17.00
N PRO A 56 -6.12 9.38 -17.19
CA PRO A 56 -5.39 9.19 -18.44
C PRO A 56 -5.40 7.74 -18.90
N ASP A 57 -5.82 7.50 -20.14
CA ASP A 57 -6.05 6.16 -20.70
C ASP A 57 -4.87 5.22 -20.55
N TYR A 58 -3.64 5.72 -20.70
CA TYR A 58 -2.44 4.89 -20.58
C TYR A 58 -2.22 4.38 -19.15
N GLU A 59 -2.54 5.20 -18.14
CA GLU A 59 -2.40 4.85 -16.73
C GLU A 59 -3.55 3.92 -16.29
N LEU A 60 -4.77 4.20 -16.75
CA LEU A 60 -5.93 3.35 -16.50
C LEU A 60 -5.72 1.95 -17.09
N ALA A 61 -5.35 1.87 -18.38
CA ALA A 61 -5.12 0.60 -19.08
C ALA A 61 -4.02 -0.26 -18.45
N LEU A 62 -3.05 0.35 -17.76
CA LEU A 62 -2.02 -0.38 -17.02
C LEU A 62 -2.64 -1.26 -15.93
N TYR A 63 -3.53 -0.68 -15.12
CA TYR A 63 -4.14 -1.41 -14.00
C TYR A 63 -5.29 -2.33 -14.45
N GLU A 64 -6.03 -1.96 -15.49
CA GLU A 64 -7.07 -2.83 -16.06
C GLU A 64 -6.52 -4.13 -16.67
N ARG A 65 -5.23 -4.15 -17.01
CA ARG A 65 -4.58 -5.32 -17.62
C ARG A 65 -3.66 -6.08 -16.68
N ALA A 66 -3.33 -5.51 -15.53
CA ALA A 66 -2.50 -6.17 -14.55
C ALA A 66 -3.29 -7.28 -13.83
N ASP A 67 -2.70 -8.45 -13.67
CA ASP A 67 -3.24 -9.51 -12.82
C ASP A 67 -3.05 -9.15 -11.35
N SER A 68 -1.89 -8.58 -11.01
CA SER A 68 -1.56 -8.22 -9.64
C SER A 68 -0.81 -6.88 -9.54
N VAL A 69 -1.00 -6.18 -8.43
CA VAL A 69 -0.30 -4.93 -8.12
C VAL A 69 0.37 -5.00 -6.74
N LEU A 70 1.69 -4.81 -6.70
CA LEU A 70 2.46 -4.70 -5.48
C LEU A 70 2.86 -3.25 -5.24
N ILE A 71 2.59 -2.74 -4.04
CA ILE A 71 2.93 -1.37 -3.64
C ILE A 71 3.98 -1.46 -2.53
N LEU A 72 5.20 -1.08 -2.85
CA LEU A 72 6.33 -1.10 -1.92
C LEU A 72 6.58 0.32 -1.46
N SER A 73 6.03 0.65 -0.28
CA SER A 73 6.15 1.98 0.30
C SER A 73 7.42 2.12 1.13
N GLY A 74 8.03 3.30 1.08
CA GLY A 74 9.24 3.62 1.82
C GLY A 74 9.67 5.06 1.53
N THR A 75 9.08 6.04 2.23
CA THR A 75 9.45 7.44 2.03
C THR A 75 10.78 7.80 2.71
N ASN A 76 11.59 8.61 2.02
CA ASN A 76 12.81 9.20 2.58
C ASN A 76 12.54 10.54 3.27
N ASN A 77 11.33 11.11 3.12
CA ASN A 77 10.93 12.36 3.74
C ASN A 77 9.42 12.37 4.03
N THR A 78 9.03 12.15 5.28
CA THR A 78 7.63 12.12 5.70
C THR A 78 6.87 13.45 5.52
N ALA A 79 7.58 14.55 5.22
CA ALA A 79 7.04 15.87 4.90
C ALA A 79 7.29 16.26 3.42
N GLY A 80 7.64 15.33 2.55
CA GLY A 80 8.10 15.59 1.17
C GLY A 80 7.16 16.44 0.31
N THR A 81 5.85 16.36 0.56
CA THR A 81 4.83 17.13 -0.16
C THR A 81 4.08 18.15 0.72
N ALA A 82 4.60 18.49 1.90
CA ALA A 82 3.91 19.35 2.88
C ALA A 82 3.63 20.78 2.37
N ASP A 83 4.44 21.30 1.45
CA ASP A 83 4.29 22.62 0.83
C ASP A 83 3.44 22.62 -0.46
N VAL A 84 2.89 21.49 -0.86
CA VAL A 84 1.93 21.41 -1.96
C VAL A 84 0.55 21.79 -1.43
N ALA A 85 -0.12 22.72 -2.11
CA ALA A 85 -1.46 23.17 -1.71
C ALA A 85 -2.44 21.98 -1.63
N GLY A 86 -3.27 21.97 -0.58
CA GLY A 86 -4.26 20.91 -0.36
C GLY A 86 -5.23 20.72 -1.51
N GLU A 87 -5.66 21.84 -2.11
CA GLU A 87 -6.55 21.86 -3.29
C GLU A 87 -5.91 21.15 -4.49
N GLN A 88 -4.61 21.38 -4.72
CA GLN A 88 -3.87 20.75 -5.80
C GLN A 88 -3.79 19.23 -5.62
N ARG A 89 -3.47 18.77 -4.41
CA ARG A 89 -3.44 17.33 -4.08
C ARG A 89 -4.81 16.69 -4.22
N GLN A 90 -5.86 17.39 -3.80
CA GLN A 90 -7.23 16.90 -3.91
C GLN A 90 -7.68 16.82 -5.39
N ALA A 91 -7.39 17.84 -6.21
CA ALA A 91 -7.69 17.84 -7.63
C ALA A 91 -6.99 16.68 -8.35
N TYR A 92 -5.70 16.47 -8.08
CA TYR A 92 -4.95 15.33 -8.62
C TYR A 92 -5.54 13.98 -8.20
N SER A 93 -5.84 13.81 -6.91
CA SER A 93 -6.44 12.57 -6.40
C SER A 93 -7.82 12.28 -7.02
N LYS A 94 -8.63 13.33 -7.22
CA LYS A 94 -9.94 13.21 -7.87
C LYS A 94 -9.79 12.79 -9.34
N ALA A 95 -8.81 13.37 -10.04
CA ALA A 95 -8.53 13.05 -11.46
C ALA A 95 -7.99 11.62 -11.66
N ARG A 96 -7.61 10.90 -10.61
CA ARG A 96 -7.11 9.51 -10.62
C ARG A 96 -8.05 8.51 -9.94
N ARG A 97 -9.32 8.87 -9.84
CA ARG A 97 -10.28 8.06 -9.09
C ARG A 97 -10.49 6.67 -9.71
N GLU A 98 -10.78 6.60 -11.01
CA GLU A 98 -11.03 5.32 -11.70
C GLU A 98 -9.77 4.47 -11.79
N ILE A 99 -8.60 5.10 -11.98
CA ILE A 99 -7.30 4.44 -11.93
C ILE A 99 -7.08 3.76 -10.57
N ARG A 100 -7.43 4.44 -9.48
CA ARG A 100 -7.36 3.84 -8.15
C ARG A 100 -8.36 2.71 -7.98
N GLU A 101 -9.58 2.85 -8.49
CA GLU A 101 -10.61 1.81 -8.45
C GLU A 101 -10.17 0.58 -9.26
N ALA A 102 -9.64 0.77 -10.47
CA ALA A 102 -9.08 -0.31 -11.29
C ALA A 102 -7.96 -1.07 -10.54
N ARG A 103 -7.01 -0.32 -9.96
CA ARG A 103 -5.93 -0.92 -9.16
C ARG A 103 -6.44 -1.72 -7.96
N LEU A 104 -7.45 -1.23 -7.24
CA LEU A 104 -8.05 -1.94 -6.11
C LEU A 104 -8.93 -3.12 -6.53
N GLY A 105 -9.28 -3.21 -7.81
CA GLY A 105 -9.98 -4.35 -8.40
C GLY A 105 -9.06 -5.50 -8.80
N THR A 106 -7.73 -5.31 -8.77
CA THR A 106 -6.74 -6.39 -9.00
C THR A 106 -6.45 -7.17 -7.72
N ASP A 107 -5.69 -8.25 -7.84
CA ASP A 107 -5.03 -8.86 -6.68
C ASP A 107 -3.89 -7.94 -6.22
N TRP A 108 -4.12 -7.18 -5.16
CA TRP A 108 -3.14 -6.20 -4.72
C TRP A 108 -2.64 -6.41 -3.29
N VAL A 109 -1.39 -6.05 -3.07
CA VAL A 109 -0.80 -5.98 -1.73
C VAL A 109 0.02 -4.70 -1.57
N SER A 110 -0.06 -4.12 -0.40
CA SER A 110 0.79 -2.99 -0.01
C SER A 110 1.61 -3.37 1.22
N THR A 111 2.91 -3.09 1.16
CA THR A 111 3.80 -3.29 2.29
C THR A 111 4.71 -2.08 2.47
N GLN A 112 5.26 -1.94 3.66
CA GLN A 112 6.11 -0.82 4.04
C GLN A 112 7.52 -1.30 4.33
N HIS A 113 8.49 -0.73 3.59
CA HIS A 113 9.91 -0.90 3.88
C HIS A 113 10.37 0.17 4.89
N PRO A 114 11.01 -0.20 6.00
CA PRO A 114 11.43 0.75 7.01
C PRO A 114 12.52 1.68 6.48
N THR A 115 12.35 2.99 6.71
CA THR A 115 13.33 4.02 6.33
C THR A 115 13.80 4.82 7.54
N ARG A 116 14.93 5.52 7.42
CA ARG A 116 15.44 6.40 8.48
C ARG A 116 14.47 7.55 8.80
N ALA A 117 13.79 8.08 7.79
CA ALA A 117 12.79 9.13 7.98
C ALA A 117 11.61 8.65 8.83
N MET A 118 11.18 7.42 8.60
CA MET A 118 10.08 6.81 9.36
C MET A 118 10.51 6.44 10.79
N ALA A 119 11.72 5.92 10.97
CA ALA A 119 12.31 5.69 12.30
C ALA A 119 12.39 6.98 13.11
N GLN A 120 12.84 8.08 12.49
CA GLN A 120 12.89 9.39 13.12
C GLN A 120 11.50 9.89 13.53
N GLN A 121 10.50 9.70 12.67
CA GLN A 121 9.11 10.07 12.98
C GLN A 121 8.53 9.25 14.14
N ALA A 122 8.91 7.96 14.22
CA ALA A 122 8.53 7.08 15.31
C ALA A 122 9.32 7.34 16.61
N GLY A 123 10.35 8.19 16.59
CA GLY A 123 11.24 8.44 17.74
C GLY A 123 12.12 7.25 18.10
N MET A 124 12.44 6.38 17.15
CA MET A 124 13.20 5.16 17.30
C MET A 124 14.56 5.24 16.59
N ALA A 125 15.55 4.47 17.06
CA ALA A 125 16.76 4.20 16.27
C ALA A 125 16.39 3.41 15.01
N TYR A 126 17.14 3.58 13.92
CA TYR A 126 16.77 2.97 12.64
C TYR A 126 16.72 1.44 12.71
N GLU A 127 17.71 0.82 13.33
CA GLU A 127 17.80 -0.62 13.49
C GLU A 127 16.64 -1.15 14.34
N GLU A 128 16.31 -0.47 15.43
CA GLU A 128 15.17 -0.81 16.29
C GLU A 128 13.84 -0.72 15.53
N TYR A 129 13.69 0.30 14.70
CA TYR A 129 12.48 0.47 13.85
C TYR A 129 12.40 -0.62 12.77
N GLN A 130 13.53 -1.02 12.17
CA GLN A 130 13.58 -2.14 11.23
C GLN A 130 13.13 -3.45 11.89
N ASP A 131 13.69 -3.77 13.04
CA ASP A 131 13.34 -4.98 13.80
C ASP A 131 11.83 -4.96 14.13
N PHE A 132 11.32 -3.83 14.62
CA PHE A 132 9.88 -3.66 14.91
C PHE A 132 8.99 -3.93 13.70
N VAL A 133 9.33 -3.36 12.54
CA VAL A 133 8.54 -3.53 11.29
C VAL A 133 8.64 -4.97 10.80
N TYR A 134 9.82 -5.55 10.78
CA TYR A 134 10.02 -6.92 10.28
C TYR A 134 9.45 -7.97 11.21
N ASP A 135 9.54 -7.81 12.51
CA ASP A 135 8.87 -8.68 13.48
C ASP A 135 7.35 -8.66 13.33
N ALA A 136 6.79 -7.53 12.93
CA ALA A 136 5.36 -7.41 12.65
C ALA A 136 4.94 -8.02 11.31
N THR A 137 5.82 -8.02 10.30
CA THR A 137 5.50 -8.43 8.93
C THR A 137 6.01 -9.81 8.54
N LEU A 138 7.12 -10.27 9.11
CA LEU A 138 7.71 -11.60 8.86
C LEU A 138 7.14 -12.62 9.84
N ARG A 139 5.89 -12.96 9.69
CA ARG A 139 5.16 -13.92 10.53
C ARG A 139 4.92 -15.23 9.77
N ASP A 140 4.56 -16.26 10.52
CA ASP A 140 3.96 -17.47 9.97
C ASP A 140 2.53 -17.14 9.51
N TRP A 141 2.41 -16.78 8.24
CA TRP A 141 1.14 -16.39 7.65
C TRP A 141 0.18 -17.57 7.48
N GLU A 142 0.68 -18.81 7.37
CA GLU A 142 -0.16 -20.02 7.28
C GLU A 142 -0.82 -20.27 8.62
N ALA A 143 -0.07 -20.24 9.71
CA ALA A 143 -0.62 -20.36 11.06
C ALA A 143 -1.62 -19.24 11.38
N LEU A 144 -1.32 -18.00 11.00
CA LEU A 144 -2.23 -16.87 11.19
C LEU A 144 -3.52 -17.04 10.39
N ALA A 145 -3.45 -17.55 9.15
CA ALA A 145 -4.62 -17.82 8.31
C ALA A 145 -5.52 -18.88 8.94
N GLU A 146 -4.94 -19.93 9.55
CA GLU A 146 -5.70 -20.96 10.27
C GLU A 146 -6.45 -20.39 11.49
N GLU A 147 -5.78 -19.54 12.29
CA GLU A 147 -6.40 -18.84 13.42
C GLU A 147 -7.55 -17.92 12.97
N GLN A 148 -7.33 -17.17 11.87
CA GLN A 148 -8.35 -16.29 11.31
C GLN A 148 -9.54 -17.07 10.73
N ALA A 149 -9.32 -18.25 10.14
CA ALA A 149 -10.39 -19.11 9.66
C ALA A 149 -11.30 -19.58 10.80
N GLN A 150 -10.72 -19.96 11.95
CA GLN A 150 -11.48 -20.33 13.14
C GLN A 150 -12.31 -19.15 13.67
N LEU A 151 -11.71 -17.95 13.73
CA LEU A 151 -12.45 -16.75 14.15
C LEU A 151 -13.59 -16.44 13.16
N LYS A 152 -13.32 -16.58 11.87
CA LYS A 152 -14.33 -16.38 10.83
C LYS A 152 -15.53 -17.31 11.02
N GLU A 153 -15.31 -18.60 11.29
CA GLU A 153 -16.42 -19.55 11.56
C GLU A 153 -17.29 -19.10 12.75
N ILE A 154 -16.66 -18.62 13.83
CA ILE A 154 -17.39 -18.11 15.00
C ILE A 154 -18.22 -16.89 14.65
N LEU A 155 -17.69 -15.98 13.83
CA LEU A 155 -18.37 -14.76 13.41
C LEU A 155 -19.50 -15.05 12.40
N ASP A 156 -19.27 -15.98 11.48
CA ASP A 156 -20.29 -16.38 10.47
C ASP A 156 -21.52 -17.04 11.12
N ASP A 157 -21.32 -17.76 12.22
CA ASP A 157 -22.41 -18.39 13.00
C ASP A 157 -23.06 -17.43 14.01
N GLY A 158 -22.44 -16.26 14.25
CA GLY A 158 -22.89 -15.27 15.22
C GLY A 158 -23.85 -14.25 14.62
N ALA A 159 -24.69 -13.66 15.47
CA ALA A 159 -25.59 -12.55 15.12
C ALA A 159 -25.10 -11.21 15.72
N GLU A 160 -24.29 -11.28 16.76
CA GLU A 160 -23.85 -10.11 17.52
C GLU A 160 -22.40 -10.28 18.00
N VAL A 161 -21.64 -9.19 17.98
CA VAL A 161 -20.29 -9.11 18.54
C VAL A 161 -20.24 -8.03 19.61
N SER A 162 -19.75 -8.40 20.80
CA SER A 162 -19.49 -7.46 21.89
C SER A 162 -17.97 -7.28 22.09
N LEU A 163 -17.53 -6.03 22.08
CA LEU A 163 -16.14 -5.62 22.35
C LEU A 163 -16.09 -4.90 23.69
N VAL A 164 -15.47 -5.52 24.66
CA VAL A 164 -15.38 -4.99 26.03
C VAL A 164 -13.92 -4.83 26.44
N ALA A 165 -13.53 -3.61 26.81
CA ALA A 165 -12.22 -3.27 27.35
C ALA A 165 -12.36 -2.04 28.26
N ASP A 166 -11.25 -1.64 28.93
CA ASP A 166 -11.23 -0.42 29.74
C ASP A 166 -11.65 0.79 28.90
N GLY A 167 -12.82 1.40 29.23
CA GLY A 167 -13.39 2.52 28.51
C GLY A 167 -14.08 2.18 27.18
N THR A 168 -14.26 0.90 26.88
CA THR A 168 -14.95 0.42 25.68
C THR A 168 -16.00 -0.62 26.04
N ASP A 169 -17.26 -0.36 25.65
CA ASP A 169 -18.36 -1.30 25.71
C ASP A 169 -19.20 -1.10 24.43
N LEU A 170 -18.91 -1.90 23.41
CA LEU A 170 -19.49 -1.78 22.09
C LEU A 170 -20.13 -3.09 21.66
N THR A 171 -21.39 -3.02 21.27
CA THR A 171 -22.12 -4.16 20.71
C THR A 171 -22.52 -3.84 19.27
N LEU A 172 -22.25 -4.76 18.35
CA LEU A 172 -22.48 -4.65 16.92
C LEU A 172 -23.31 -5.85 16.45
N SER A 173 -24.38 -5.60 15.65
CA SER A 173 -25.00 -6.66 14.87
C SER A 173 -24.14 -7.00 13.67
N ILE A 174 -23.93 -8.30 13.42
CA ILE A 174 -23.21 -8.86 12.27
C ILE A 174 -24.11 -9.75 11.41
N GLU A 175 -25.43 -9.69 11.61
CA GLU A 175 -26.38 -10.34 10.72
C GLU A 175 -26.29 -9.74 9.31
N SER A 176 -26.15 -10.59 8.28
CA SER A 176 -26.07 -10.23 6.86
C SER A 176 -27.44 -10.27 6.18
#